data_3c9df831f2fd76bfef148476b80250f2
#
_entry.id   3c9df831f2fd76bfef148476b80250f2
#
_cell.length_a   1.000
_cell.length_b   1.000
_cell.length_c   1.000
_cell.angle_alpha   90.00
_cell.angle_beta   90.00
_cell.angle_gamma   90.00
#
_symmetry.space_group_name_H-M   'P 1'
#
loop_
_entity.id
_entity.type
_entity.pdbx_description
1 polymer ?
#
loop_
_entity_poly.entity_id
_entity_poly.type
_entity_poly.pdbx_seq_one_letter_code
_entity_poly.pdbx_strand_id
1 'polypeptide(L)'
;MADKDKDFPLKREEMDKLLGSPNNLLGIEYCKAILRQNSPLIPFTIRRRGQGYHDNGLEGGQASASAIRRTLKAGVPSGEAGLFPYAKLTPEAMTHIPPEIRSLYGREPVLEANDLSEILNFCLLSLKREGTDYTQYGDMSAEMARRLEHCLLKQVSWEGRIEQLKTRQYTYTRLSRALLHMVLGLTDARVQSYKEAGRAPYARILGFRKESQELLAMVKQKTAIPLITKTADAPHILTGTALD
;
A
#
# COMPACT_ATOMS: atom_id res chain seq x y z
N MET A 1 -33.14 -1.12 -28.87
CA MET A 1 -31.96 -0.87 -28.01
C MET A 1 -31.68 0.61 -28.11
N ALA A 2 -32.08 1.39 -27.11
CA ALA A 2 -31.89 2.82 -27.08
C ALA A 2 -30.38 3.13 -26.84
N ASP A 3 -29.86 3.99 -27.68
CA ASP A 3 -28.50 4.50 -27.69
C ASP A 3 -28.26 5.28 -26.38
N LYS A 4 -27.67 4.59 -25.36
CA LYS A 4 -27.34 5.16 -24.06
C LYS A 4 -26.04 5.98 -24.04
N ASP A 5 -25.40 6.15 -25.20
CA ASP A 5 -24.11 6.84 -25.33
C ASP A 5 -24.22 8.36 -25.58
N LYS A 6 -25.44 8.91 -25.58
CA LYS A 6 -25.64 10.33 -26.00
C LYS A 6 -25.42 11.39 -24.94
N ASP A 7 -25.23 11.04 -23.66
CA ASP A 7 -25.19 12.02 -22.57
C ASP A 7 -23.89 12.07 -21.75
N PHE A 8 -22.80 11.45 -22.22
CA PHE A 8 -21.55 11.56 -21.49
C PHE A 8 -20.70 12.75 -22.05
N PRO A 9 -20.36 13.75 -21.24
CA PRO A 9 -19.73 14.99 -21.72
C PRO A 9 -18.29 14.82 -22.20
N LEU A 10 -17.69 13.63 -22.05
CA LEU A 10 -16.32 13.34 -22.45
C LEU A 10 -16.27 12.43 -23.69
N LYS A 11 -15.38 12.75 -24.63
CA LYS A 11 -15.06 11.86 -25.74
C LYS A 11 -14.35 10.61 -25.23
N ARG A 12 -14.46 9.49 -25.98
CA ARG A 12 -13.85 8.21 -25.62
C ARG A 12 -12.34 8.32 -25.33
N GLU A 13 -11.62 9.07 -26.14
CA GLU A 13 -10.18 9.30 -25.95
C GLU A 13 -9.85 10.06 -24.65
N GLU A 14 -10.71 11.01 -24.26
CA GLU A 14 -10.57 11.74 -23.00
C GLU A 14 -10.86 10.85 -21.82
N MET A 15 -11.84 9.95 -21.96
CA MET A 15 -12.18 8.95 -20.97
C MET A 15 -11.04 7.95 -20.77
N ASP A 16 -10.45 7.45 -21.86
CA ASP A 16 -9.32 6.52 -21.80
C ASP A 16 -8.10 7.17 -21.13
N LYS A 17 -7.82 8.44 -21.41
CA LYS A 17 -6.77 9.20 -20.71
C LYS A 17 -7.07 9.40 -19.22
N LEU A 18 -8.32 9.72 -18.90
CA LEU A 18 -8.77 9.89 -17.50
C LEU A 18 -8.60 8.59 -16.72
N LEU A 19 -9.09 7.49 -17.27
CA LEU A 19 -9.08 6.16 -16.61
C LEU A 19 -7.68 5.52 -16.67
N GLY A 20 -6.83 5.88 -17.61
CA GLY A 20 -5.45 5.41 -17.70
C GLY A 20 -4.52 6.00 -16.61
N SER A 21 -4.95 7.05 -15.91
CA SER A 21 -4.13 7.68 -14.87
C SER A 21 -4.46 7.14 -13.46
N PRO A 22 -3.48 6.54 -12.75
CA PRO A 22 -3.71 6.02 -11.39
C PRO A 22 -4.22 7.06 -10.40
N ASN A 23 -3.76 8.32 -10.50
CA ASN A 23 -4.20 9.40 -9.62
C ASN A 23 -5.67 9.79 -9.89
N ASN A 24 -6.09 9.77 -11.16
CA ASN A 24 -7.47 10.06 -11.54
C ASN A 24 -8.40 8.94 -11.07
N LEU A 25 -7.99 7.67 -11.22
CA LEU A 25 -8.75 6.53 -10.69
C LEU A 25 -8.97 6.65 -9.19
N LEU A 26 -7.93 7.04 -8.43
CA LEU A 26 -8.05 7.26 -7.00
C LEU A 26 -9.03 8.40 -6.69
N GLY A 27 -8.96 9.51 -7.43
CA GLY A 27 -9.91 10.63 -7.30
C GLY A 27 -11.35 10.21 -7.60
N ILE A 28 -11.55 9.40 -8.64
CA ILE A 28 -12.87 8.84 -8.98
C ILE A 28 -13.42 7.97 -7.84
N GLU A 29 -12.59 7.11 -7.24
CA GLU A 29 -13.01 6.27 -6.12
C GLU A 29 -13.37 7.11 -4.87
N TYR A 30 -12.68 8.21 -4.60
CA TYR A 30 -13.08 9.16 -3.55
C TYR A 30 -14.44 9.80 -3.86
N CYS A 31 -14.67 10.27 -5.07
CA CYS A 31 -15.96 10.84 -5.46
C CYS A 31 -17.08 9.79 -5.35
N LYS A 32 -16.84 8.55 -5.77
CA LYS A 32 -17.78 7.44 -5.61
C LYS A 32 -18.09 7.16 -4.13
N ALA A 33 -17.09 7.20 -3.25
CA ALA A 33 -17.28 7.01 -1.82
C ALA A 33 -18.12 8.14 -1.19
N ILE A 34 -17.85 9.39 -1.55
CA ILE A 34 -18.63 10.56 -1.11
C ILE A 34 -20.10 10.40 -1.51
N LEU A 35 -20.37 10.06 -2.76
CA LEU A 35 -21.73 9.87 -3.26
C LEU A 35 -22.43 8.67 -2.59
N ARG A 36 -21.75 7.53 -2.45
CA ARG A 36 -22.33 6.32 -1.82
C ARG A 36 -22.68 6.52 -0.34
N GLN A 37 -21.88 7.32 0.34
CA GLN A 37 -22.09 7.62 1.78
C GLN A 37 -22.98 8.82 2.02
N ASN A 38 -23.48 9.44 0.95
CA ASN A 38 -24.23 10.71 1.02
C ASN A 38 -23.49 11.76 1.91
N SER A 39 -22.17 11.83 1.75
CA SER A 39 -21.29 12.64 2.58
C SER A 39 -21.36 14.12 2.17
N PRO A 40 -21.32 15.07 3.11
CA PRO A 40 -21.26 16.51 2.81
C PRO A 40 -19.88 16.98 2.33
N LEU A 41 -18.91 16.08 2.18
CA LEU A 41 -17.57 16.43 1.72
C LEU A 41 -17.59 16.89 0.26
N ILE A 42 -16.93 18.02 0.00
CA ILE A 42 -16.74 18.57 -1.34
C ILE A 42 -15.35 18.15 -1.84
N PRO A 43 -15.25 17.42 -2.96
CA PRO A 43 -13.95 17.02 -3.50
C PRO A 43 -13.21 18.27 -4.02
N PHE A 44 -11.95 18.39 -3.63
CA PHE A 44 -11.05 19.44 -4.09
C PHE A 44 -9.80 18.81 -4.72
N THR A 45 -9.44 19.23 -5.92
CA THR A 45 -8.31 18.69 -6.67
C THR A 45 -7.13 19.66 -6.70
N ILE A 46 -5.94 19.12 -6.50
CA ILE A 46 -4.69 19.85 -6.68
C ILE A 46 -3.96 19.26 -7.90
N ARG A 47 -3.65 20.10 -8.88
CA ARG A 47 -2.91 19.67 -10.06
C ARG A 47 -1.51 19.22 -9.65
N ARG A 48 -1.17 17.96 -9.95
CA ARG A 48 0.18 17.44 -9.75
C ARG A 48 1.16 18.22 -10.65
N ARG A 49 2.26 18.65 -10.04
CA ARG A 49 3.41 19.23 -10.75
C ARG A 49 4.58 18.24 -10.69
N GLY A 50 5.45 18.26 -11.70
CA GLY A 50 6.63 17.39 -11.78
C GLY A 50 6.41 16.18 -12.70
N GLN A 51 7.28 15.18 -12.54
CA GLN A 51 7.32 13.98 -13.39
C GLN A 51 6.07 13.12 -13.27
N GLY A 52 5.72 12.44 -14.37
CA GLY A 52 4.63 11.46 -14.43
C GLY A 52 4.85 10.28 -13.47
N TYR A 53 3.80 9.51 -13.20
CA TYR A 53 3.86 8.36 -12.27
C TYR A 53 4.87 7.29 -12.70
N HIS A 54 5.14 7.17 -13.99
CA HIS A 54 6.05 6.18 -14.60
C HIS A 54 7.42 6.75 -14.96
N ASP A 55 7.67 8.04 -14.75
CA ASP A 55 8.98 8.60 -15.01
C ASP A 55 10.00 8.08 -13.98
N ASN A 56 11.08 7.53 -14.52
CA ASN A 56 12.09 6.80 -13.75
C ASN A 56 13.36 7.62 -13.51
N GLY A 57 13.43 8.85 -14.03
CA GLY A 57 14.56 9.75 -13.87
C GLY A 57 14.50 10.58 -12.59
N LEU A 58 15.64 11.09 -12.16
CA LEU A 58 15.73 12.10 -11.11
C LEU A 58 15.75 13.51 -11.68
N GLU A 59 15.74 13.66 -13.01
CA GLU A 59 15.78 14.94 -13.71
C GLU A 59 14.46 15.71 -13.55
N GLY A 60 14.51 17.02 -13.36
CA GLY A 60 13.32 17.89 -13.41
C GLY A 60 12.58 18.13 -12.08
N GLY A 61 13.24 18.62 -11.06
CA GLY A 61 12.64 19.33 -9.90
C GLY A 61 11.88 18.47 -8.87
N GLN A 62 11.05 17.52 -9.26
CA GLN A 62 10.34 16.60 -8.34
C GLN A 62 10.33 15.19 -8.91
N ALA A 63 11.18 14.32 -8.35
CA ALA A 63 11.24 12.93 -8.73
C ALA A 63 10.00 12.14 -8.27
N SER A 64 9.64 11.09 -9.02
CA SER A 64 8.60 10.16 -8.61
C SER A 64 9.06 9.30 -7.42
N ALA A 65 8.12 8.83 -6.60
CA ALA A 65 8.45 7.89 -5.51
C ALA A 65 9.12 6.60 -6.02
N SER A 66 8.82 6.19 -7.25
CA SER A 66 9.44 5.01 -7.89
C SER A 66 10.89 5.30 -8.27
N ALA A 67 11.19 6.51 -8.76
CA ALA A 67 12.56 6.94 -9.05
C ALA A 67 13.41 6.96 -7.78
N ILE A 68 12.89 7.57 -6.68
CA ILE A 68 13.58 7.60 -5.39
C ILE A 68 13.82 6.18 -4.85
N ARG A 69 12.81 5.30 -4.85
CA ARG A 69 12.97 3.91 -4.39
C ARG A 69 14.00 3.13 -5.18
N ARG A 70 14.10 3.37 -6.50
CA ARG A 70 15.13 2.72 -7.33
C ARG A 70 16.54 3.15 -6.91
N THR A 71 16.72 4.41 -6.55
CA THR A 71 18.01 4.92 -6.06
C THR A 71 18.39 4.31 -4.71
N LEU A 72 17.41 4.09 -3.82
CA LEU A 72 17.60 3.40 -2.55
C LEU A 72 18.16 1.98 -2.76
N LYS A 73 17.60 1.21 -3.70
CA LYS A 73 18.08 -0.14 -4.03
C LYS A 73 19.50 -0.15 -4.58
N ALA A 74 19.86 0.82 -5.42
CA ALA A 74 21.18 0.92 -6.03
C ALA A 74 22.28 1.37 -5.03
N GLY A 75 21.90 2.05 -3.95
CA GLY A 75 22.82 2.62 -2.98
C GLY A 75 23.18 1.71 -1.79
N VAL A 76 22.68 0.47 -1.74
CA VAL A 76 22.96 -0.47 -0.65
C VAL A 76 24.36 -1.06 -0.82
N PRO A 77 25.35 -0.79 0.07
CA PRO A 77 26.63 -1.47 0.01
C PRO A 77 26.45 -2.94 0.39
N SER A 78 26.80 -3.84 -0.51
CA SER A 78 26.96 -5.23 -0.17
C SER A 78 28.12 -5.38 0.81
N GLY A 79 27.86 -5.56 2.10
CA GLY A 79 28.91 -6.00 2.98
C GLY A 79 29.01 -5.48 4.40
N GLU A 80 28.14 -4.63 4.91
CA GLU A 80 28.14 -4.32 6.35
C GLU A 80 27.09 -5.18 7.06
N ALA A 81 27.55 -6.00 8.01
CA ALA A 81 26.81 -7.02 8.73
C ALA A 81 25.81 -6.41 9.72
N GLY A 82 24.66 -6.00 9.23
CA GLY A 82 23.46 -5.83 10.01
C GLY A 82 22.37 -6.78 9.48
N LEU A 83 21.43 -7.14 10.32
CA LEU A 83 20.29 -7.99 9.91
C LEU A 83 19.52 -7.41 8.71
N PHE A 84 19.58 -6.08 8.55
CA PHE A 84 19.00 -5.33 7.43
C PHE A 84 19.97 -4.27 6.94
N PRO A 85 20.21 -4.16 5.63
CA PRO A 85 21.11 -3.16 5.08
C PRO A 85 20.54 -1.74 5.25
N TYR A 86 21.40 -0.79 5.61
CA TYR A 86 21.06 0.63 5.62
C TYR A 86 21.07 1.17 4.19
N ALA A 87 19.96 1.70 3.73
CA ALA A 87 19.92 2.34 2.42
C ALA A 87 20.57 3.73 2.48
N LYS A 88 21.59 3.93 1.66
CA LYS A 88 22.15 5.26 1.40
C LYS A 88 21.51 5.82 0.13
N LEU A 89 20.94 7.00 0.23
CA LEU A 89 20.51 7.75 -0.95
C LEU A 89 21.74 8.35 -1.64
N THR A 90 21.72 8.36 -2.98
CA THR A 90 22.68 9.14 -3.73
C THR A 90 22.50 10.64 -3.43
N PRO A 91 23.57 11.47 -3.54
CA PRO A 91 23.45 12.92 -3.33
C PRO A 91 22.34 13.57 -4.17
N GLU A 92 22.15 13.09 -5.39
CA GLU A 92 21.10 13.54 -6.30
C GLU A 92 19.71 13.20 -5.76
N ALA A 93 19.47 11.96 -5.34
CA ALA A 93 18.20 11.57 -4.74
C ALA A 93 17.88 12.32 -3.45
N MET A 94 18.91 12.67 -2.66
CA MET A 94 18.76 13.49 -1.45
C MET A 94 18.15 14.86 -1.72
N THR A 95 18.35 15.44 -2.91
CA THR A 95 17.76 16.74 -3.26
C THR A 95 16.23 16.68 -3.33
N HIS A 96 15.67 15.51 -3.63
CA HIS A 96 14.23 15.27 -3.74
C HIS A 96 13.55 14.86 -2.41
N ILE A 97 14.33 14.74 -1.34
CA ILE A 97 13.85 14.41 -0.01
C ILE A 97 13.76 15.70 0.83
N PRO A 98 12.64 15.91 1.57
CA PRO A 98 12.54 17.04 2.49
C PRO A 98 13.75 17.08 3.46
N PRO A 99 14.36 18.25 3.68
CA PRO A 99 15.56 18.36 4.51
C PRO A 99 15.42 17.75 5.90
N GLU A 100 14.22 17.87 6.48
CA GLU A 100 13.90 17.46 7.86
C GLU A 100 14.02 15.95 8.07
N ILE A 101 13.82 15.15 7.01
CA ILE A 101 13.86 13.69 7.11
C ILE A 101 15.10 13.07 6.47
N ARG A 102 16.00 13.87 5.88
CA ARG A 102 17.21 13.35 5.23
C ARG A 102 18.11 12.57 6.18
N SER A 103 18.14 12.99 7.45
CA SER A 103 18.96 12.34 8.48
C SER A 103 18.50 10.92 8.86
N LEU A 104 17.28 10.52 8.49
CA LEU A 104 16.77 9.17 8.70
C LEU A 104 17.41 8.18 7.72
N TYR A 105 17.76 8.64 6.52
CA TYR A 105 18.41 7.79 5.54
C TYR A 105 19.86 7.53 5.92
N GLY A 106 20.27 6.27 5.92
CA GLY A 106 21.58 5.83 6.39
C GLY A 106 21.68 5.56 7.89
N ARG A 107 20.58 5.75 8.64
CA ARG A 107 20.47 5.37 10.07
C ARG A 107 19.44 4.28 10.30
N GLU A 108 18.35 4.31 9.54
CA GLU A 108 17.27 3.35 9.66
C GLU A 108 17.42 2.26 8.60
N PRO A 109 17.19 0.98 8.96
CA PRO A 109 17.21 -0.10 8.00
C PRO A 109 16.03 0.04 7.03
N VAL A 110 16.24 -0.37 5.77
CA VAL A 110 15.19 -0.42 4.76
C VAL A 110 14.79 -1.87 4.53
N LEU A 111 13.50 -2.15 4.71
CA LEU A 111 12.92 -3.45 4.45
C LEU A 111 12.50 -3.54 2.98
N GLU A 112 12.99 -4.55 2.28
CA GLU A 112 12.57 -4.92 0.93
C GLU A 112 11.74 -6.20 0.93
N ALA A 113 11.02 -6.46 -0.17
CA ALA A 113 10.19 -7.66 -0.28
C ALA A 113 11.01 -8.96 -0.12
N ASN A 114 12.24 -8.99 -0.63
CA ASN A 114 13.11 -10.16 -0.51
C ASN A 114 13.57 -10.45 0.93
N ASP A 115 13.53 -9.48 1.84
CA ASP A 115 13.83 -9.70 3.27
C ASP A 115 12.76 -10.56 3.95
N LEU A 116 11.56 -10.62 3.36
CA LEU A 116 10.48 -11.49 3.82
C LEU A 116 10.53 -12.91 3.23
N SER A 117 11.56 -13.24 2.44
CA SER A 117 11.64 -14.53 1.72
C SER A 117 11.59 -15.74 2.65
N GLU A 118 12.36 -15.73 3.73
CA GLU A 118 12.41 -16.85 4.68
C GLU A 118 11.10 -17.00 5.46
N ILE A 119 10.51 -15.86 5.85
CA ILE A 119 9.20 -15.83 6.52
C ILE A 119 8.13 -16.41 5.60
N LEU A 120 8.14 -16.02 4.31
CA LEU A 120 7.22 -16.55 3.31
C LEU A 120 7.40 -18.07 3.12
N ASN A 121 8.63 -18.53 2.92
CA ASN A 121 8.91 -19.94 2.74
C ASN A 121 8.46 -20.77 3.94
N PHE A 122 8.74 -20.32 5.16
CA PHE A 122 8.28 -20.96 6.38
C PHE A 122 6.74 -20.97 6.49
N CYS A 123 6.09 -19.83 6.22
CA CYS A 123 4.64 -19.71 6.22
C CYS A 123 4.00 -20.70 5.24
N LEU A 124 4.49 -20.77 4.01
CA LEU A 124 3.98 -21.67 2.98
C LEU A 124 4.11 -23.15 3.38
N LEU A 125 5.24 -23.55 3.98
CA LEU A 125 5.44 -24.90 4.48
C LEU A 125 4.48 -25.23 5.64
N SER A 126 4.25 -24.29 6.54
CA SER A 126 3.31 -24.45 7.65
C SER A 126 1.88 -24.62 7.17
N LEU A 127 1.43 -23.75 6.27
CA LEU A 127 0.09 -23.82 5.66
C LEU A 127 -0.12 -25.13 4.86
N LYS A 128 0.92 -25.61 4.17
CA LYS A 128 0.90 -26.91 3.48
C LYS A 128 0.71 -28.05 4.47
N ARG A 129 1.50 -28.08 5.57
CA ARG A 129 1.41 -29.10 6.60
C ARG A 129 0.04 -29.15 7.25
N GLU A 130 -0.60 -27.99 7.42
CA GLU A 130 -1.92 -27.84 8.00
C GLU A 130 -3.06 -28.19 7.04
N GLY A 131 -2.75 -28.43 5.75
CA GLY A 131 -3.74 -28.69 4.72
C GLY A 131 -4.63 -27.48 4.39
N THR A 132 -4.09 -26.28 4.59
CA THR A 132 -4.83 -25.03 4.46
C THR A 132 -5.22 -24.77 3.00
N ASP A 133 -6.49 -24.41 2.76
CA ASP A 133 -6.95 -23.92 1.47
C ASP A 133 -6.43 -22.48 1.24
N TYR A 134 -5.53 -22.32 0.26
CA TYR A 134 -4.94 -21.02 -0.04
C TYR A 134 -5.93 -20.02 -0.63
N THR A 135 -7.04 -20.48 -1.19
CA THR A 135 -8.05 -19.60 -1.80
C THR A 135 -8.80 -18.74 -0.80
N GLN A 136 -8.68 -19.04 0.50
CA GLN A 136 -9.26 -18.21 1.56
C GLN A 136 -8.54 -16.87 1.78
N TYR A 137 -7.34 -16.71 1.22
CA TYR A 137 -6.58 -15.45 1.35
C TYR A 137 -6.92 -14.48 0.23
N GLY A 138 -7.02 -13.20 0.55
CA GLY A 138 -7.32 -12.15 -0.40
C GLY A 138 -6.39 -12.14 -1.62
N ASP A 139 -6.92 -11.82 -2.78
CA ASP A 139 -6.23 -11.83 -4.09
C ASP A 139 -5.79 -13.21 -4.61
N MET A 140 -5.91 -14.30 -3.83
CA MET A 140 -5.53 -15.65 -4.20
C MET A 140 -6.65 -16.35 -4.99
N SER A 141 -6.46 -16.51 -6.30
CA SER A 141 -7.39 -17.30 -7.11
C SER A 141 -7.09 -18.80 -7.04
N ALA A 142 -8.07 -19.64 -7.39
CA ALA A 142 -7.87 -21.10 -7.44
C ALA A 142 -6.73 -21.51 -8.39
N GLU A 143 -6.54 -20.78 -9.48
CA GLU A 143 -5.43 -21.03 -10.41
C GLU A 143 -4.07 -20.67 -9.75
N MET A 144 -3.99 -19.52 -9.08
CA MET A 144 -2.77 -19.12 -8.35
C MET A 144 -2.44 -20.11 -7.25
N ALA A 145 -3.44 -20.56 -6.48
CA ALA A 145 -3.28 -21.57 -5.44
C ALA A 145 -2.71 -22.88 -5.99
N ARG A 146 -3.25 -23.40 -7.09
CA ARG A 146 -2.71 -24.60 -7.76
C ARG A 146 -1.26 -24.41 -8.24
N ARG A 147 -0.96 -23.26 -8.85
CA ARG A 147 0.42 -22.96 -9.29
C ARG A 147 1.38 -22.86 -8.11
N LEU A 148 0.96 -22.23 -7.02
CA LEU A 148 1.74 -22.15 -5.79
C LEU A 148 2.03 -23.53 -5.22
N GLU A 149 1.04 -24.42 -5.19
CA GLU A 149 1.17 -25.81 -4.73
C GLU A 149 2.26 -26.58 -5.49
N HIS A 150 2.35 -26.41 -6.81
CA HIS A 150 3.36 -27.07 -7.64
C HIS A 150 4.78 -26.56 -7.41
N CYS A 151 4.98 -25.36 -6.93
CA CYS A 151 6.30 -24.76 -6.72
C CYS A 151 6.66 -24.54 -5.25
N LEU A 152 5.77 -24.87 -4.31
CA LEU A 152 5.84 -24.52 -2.91
C LEU A 152 7.11 -25.02 -2.22
N LEU A 153 7.54 -26.24 -2.48
CA LEU A 153 8.72 -26.85 -1.83
C LEU A 153 10.06 -26.29 -2.31
N LYS A 154 10.07 -25.45 -3.33
CA LYS A 154 11.28 -24.76 -3.76
C LYS A 154 11.54 -23.58 -2.85
N GLN A 155 12.67 -23.58 -2.15
CA GLN A 155 13.14 -22.42 -1.42
C GLN A 155 13.63 -21.37 -2.42
N VAL A 156 12.94 -20.24 -2.46
CA VAL A 156 13.25 -19.14 -3.37
C VAL A 156 13.03 -17.80 -2.67
N SER A 157 13.62 -16.75 -3.22
CA SER A 157 13.33 -15.38 -2.78
C SER A 157 11.88 -14.99 -3.05
N TRP A 158 11.40 -13.91 -2.44
CA TRP A 158 10.09 -13.35 -2.70
C TRP A 158 9.86 -13.07 -4.19
N GLU A 159 10.82 -12.42 -4.83
CA GLU A 159 10.76 -12.15 -6.27
C GLU A 159 10.80 -13.44 -7.08
N GLY A 160 11.64 -14.40 -6.70
CA GLY A 160 11.68 -15.73 -7.33
C GLY A 160 10.35 -16.47 -7.22
N ARG A 161 9.62 -16.33 -6.09
CA ARG A 161 8.27 -16.89 -5.94
C ARG A 161 7.28 -16.22 -6.88
N ILE A 162 7.34 -14.90 -7.01
CA ILE A 162 6.49 -14.16 -7.93
C ILE A 162 6.75 -14.59 -9.38
N GLU A 163 8.01 -14.75 -9.79
CA GLU A 163 8.36 -15.21 -11.14
C GLU A 163 7.78 -16.60 -11.45
N GLN A 164 7.76 -17.52 -10.47
CA GLN A 164 7.14 -18.84 -10.63
C GLN A 164 5.61 -18.78 -10.79
N LEU A 165 4.97 -17.78 -10.17
CA LEU A 165 3.52 -17.61 -10.21
C LEU A 165 3.05 -16.76 -11.39
N LYS A 166 3.94 -15.96 -11.98
CA LYS A 166 3.62 -14.97 -13.00
C LYS A 166 2.98 -15.58 -14.24
N THR A 167 1.93 -14.92 -14.72
CA THR A 167 1.26 -15.18 -16.00
C THR A 167 0.91 -13.85 -16.67
N ARG A 168 0.37 -13.90 -17.88
CA ARG A 168 -0.16 -12.69 -18.54
C ARG A 168 -1.35 -12.06 -17.80
N GLN A 169 -2.06 -12.83 -16.98
CA GLN A 169 -3.27 -12.40 -16.28
C GLN A 169 -2.98 -11.77 -14.92
N TYR A 170 -1.82 -12.09 -14.30
CA TYR A 170 -1.49 -11.66 -12.95
C TYR A 170 -0.37 -10.62 -12.95
N THR A 171 -0.71 -9.44 -12.44
CA THR A 171 0.30 -8.39 -12.23
C THR A 171 1.20 -8.72 -11.05
N TYR A 172 2.43 -8.21 -11.06
CA TYR A 172 3.38 -8.31 -9.94
C TYR A 172 2.73 -7.90 -8.61
N THR A 173 2.04 -6.76 -8.60
CA THR A 173 1.42 -6.20 -7.40
C THR A 173 0.32 -7.09 -6.85
N ARG A 174 -0.47 -7.76 -7.69
CA ARG A 174 -1.49 -8.71 -7.24
C ARG A 174 -0.87 -9.94 -6.60
N LEU A 175 0.15 -10.52 -7.24
CA LEU A 175 0.88 -11.68 -6.70
C LEU A 175 1.54 -11.35 -5.38
N SER A 176 2.22 -10.20 -5.29
CA SER A 176 2.88 -9.74 -4.06
C SER A 176 1.88 -9.53 -2.92
N ARG A 177 0.69 -8.94 -3.19
CA ARG A 177 -0.36 -8.80 -2.16
C ARG A 177 -0.90 -10.15 -1.70
N ALA A 178 -1.18 -11.08 -2.62
CA ALA A 178 -1.66 -12.41 -2.26
C ALA A 178 -0.68 -13.14 -1.33
N LEU A 179 0.62 -13.11 -1.63
CA LEU A 179 1.65 -13.68 -0.78
C LEU A 179 1.74 -12.96 0.58
N LEU A 180 1.63 -11.63 0.59
CA LEU A 180 1.63 -10.86 1.82
C LEU A 180 0.41 -11.16 2.70
N HIS A 181 -0.77 -11.33 2.10
CA HIS A 181 -1.97 -11.74 2.84
C HIS A 181 -1.79 -13.10 3.52
N MET A 182 -1.09 -14.04 2.87
CA MET A 182 -0.77 -15.35 3.49
C MET A 182 0.18 -15.17 4.68
N VAL A 183 1.25 -14.40 4.53
CA VAL A 183 2.23 -14.12 5.61
C VAL A 183 1.57 -13.45 6.81
N LEU A 184 0.64 -12.53 6.57
CA LEU A 184 -0.09 -11.79 7.62
C LEU A 184 -1.33 -12.53 8.16
N GLY A 185 -1.68 -13.69 7.60
CA GLY A 185 -2.89 -14.41 7.98
C GLY A 185 -4.19 -13.66 7.66
N LEU A 186 -4.17 -12.81 6.63
CA LEU A 186 -5.33 -12.02 6.21
C LEU A 186 -6.24 -12.82 5.28
N THR A 187 -7.18 -13.54 5.86
CA THR A 187 -8.21 -14.26 5.12
C THR A 187 -9.33 -13.31 4.67
N ASP A 188 -10.08 -13.71 3.63
CA ASP A 188 -11.25 -12.95 3.18
C ASP A 188 -12.32 -12.80 4.27
N ALA A 189 -12.50 -13.83 5.10
CA ALA A 189 -13.39 -13.77 6.26
C ALA A 189 -12.94 -12.70 7.28
N ARG A 190 -11.64 -12.64 7.58
CA ARG A 190 -11.08 -11.62 8.47
C ARG A 190 -11.21 -10.21 7.89
N VAL A 191 -10.91 -10.06 6.61
CA VAL A 191 -11.11 -8.78 5.91
C VAL A 191 -12.59 -8.36 5.91
N GLN A 192 -13.51 -9.32 5.75
CA GLN A 192 -14.93 -9.05 5.78
C GLN A 192 -15.39 -8.61 7.17
N SER A 193 -14.92 -9.26 8.25
CA SER A 193 -15.23 -8.82 9.61
C SER A 193 -14.76 -7.38 9.91
N TYR A 194 -13.59 -6.98 9.41
CA TYR A 194 -13.14 -5.60 9.53
C TYR A 194 -14.02 -4.61 8.74
N LYS A 195 -14.54 -5.03 7.59
CA LYS A 195 -15.49 -4.19 6.82
C LYS A 195 -16.81 -4.00 7.56
N GLU A 196 -17.31 -5.03 8.19
CA GLU A 196 -18.54 -5.01 8.99
C GLU A 196 -18.38 -4.19 10.26
N ALA A 197 -17.21 -4.24 10.90
CA ALA A 197 -16.84 -3.39 12.04
C ALA A 197 -16.60 -1.90 11.69
N GLY A 198 -16.77 -1.50 10.41
CA GLY A 198 -16.70 -0.09 9.97
C GLY A 198 -15.41 0.33 9.28
N ARG A 199 -14.54 -0.58 8.87
CA ARG A 199 -13.30 -0.38 8.07
C ARG A 199 -12.22 0.52 8.69
N ALA A 200 -12.61 1.57 9.40
CA ALA A 200 -11.72 2.52 10.05
C ALA A 200 -12.13 2.65 11.51
N PRO A 201 -11.72 1.71 12.38
CA PRO A 201 -12.12 1.69 13.77
C PRO A 201 -11.53 2.85 14.58
N TYR A 202 -10.48 3.49 14.08
CA TYR A 202 -9.86 4.66 14.70
C TYR A 202 -9.12 5.50 13.66
N ALA A 203 -8.75 6.72 14.05
CA ALA A 203 -7.83 7.57 13.28
C ALA A 203 -6.59 7.88 14.12
N ARG A 204 -5.40 7.60 13.56
CA ARG A 204 -4.13 7.91 14.19
C ARG A 204 -3.62 9.27 13.68
N ILE A 205 -3.45 10.22 14.59
CA ILE A 205 -2.85 11.52 14.30
C ILE A 205 -1.32 11.38 14.38
N LEU A 206 -0.63 11.49 13.26
CA LEU A 206 0.83 11.38 13.18
C LEU A 206 1.56 12.67 13.54
N GLY A 207 0.89 13.81 13.38
CA GLY A 207 1.45 15.12 13.71
C GLY A 207 0.45 16.23 13.41
N PHE A 208 0.65 17.38 14.06
CA PHE A 208 -0.13 18.59 13.82
C PHE A 208 0.74 19.81 14.14
N ARG A 209 0.41 20.95 13.55
CA ARG A 209 1.07 22.21 13.86
C ARG A 209 0.57 22.74 15.22
N LYS A 210 1.45 23.41 15.98
CA LYS A 210 1.09 23.96 17.30
C LYS A 210 -0.10 24.89 17.22
N GLU A 211 -0.21 25.67 16.16
CA GLU A 211 -1.30 26.61 15.91
C GLU A 211 -2.64 25.91 15.63
N SER A 212 -2.62 24.60 15.37
CA SER A 212 -3.82 23.79 15.07
C SER A 212 -4.37 23.04 16.28
N GLN A 213 -3.95 23.37 17.51
CA GLN A 213 -4.43 22.68 18.73
C GLN A 213 -5.95 22.81 18.92
N GLU A 214 -6.50 23.99 18.65
CA GLU A 214 -7.94 24.23 18.76
C GLU A 214 -8.73 23.39 17.76
N LEU A 215 -8.22 23.29 16.52
CA LEU A 215 -8.81 22.42 15.49
C LEU A 215 -8.79 20.95 15.94
N LEU A 216 -7.68 20.47 16.50
CA LEU A 216 -7.59 19.11 17.01
C LEU A 216 -8.57 18.85 18.15
N ALA A 217 -8.72 19.80 19.06
CA ALA A 217 -9.70 19.71 20.15
C ALA A 217 -11.14 19.64 19.61
N MET A 218 -11.48 20.48 18.63
CA MET A 218 -12.77 20.44 17.95
C MET A 218 -13.02 19.11 17.23
N VAL A 219 -12.03 18.58 16.53
CA VAL A 219 -12.13 17.28 15.86
C VAL A 219 -12.39 16.18 16.87
N LYS A 220 -11.65 16.15 18.00
CA LYS A 220 -11.86 15.19 19.09
C LYS A 220 -13.30 15.20 19.66
N GLN A 221 -13.91 16.36 19.75
CA GLN A 221 -15.28 16.50 20.27
C GLN A 221 -16.35 16.04 19.26
N LYS A 222 -16.10 16.18 17.96
CA LYS A 222 -17.10 15.95 16.92
C LYS A 222 -16.95 14.62 16.18
N THR A 223 -15.82 13.93 16.34
CA THR A 223 -15.57 12.68 15.62
C THR A 223 -16.35 11.51 16.23
N ALA A 224 -16.89 10.66 15.36
CA ALA A 224 -17.56 9.42 15.76
C ALA A 224 -16.58 8.26 16.01
N ILE A 225 -15.33 8.37 15.54
CA ILE A 225 -14.30 7.33 15.71
C ILE A 225 -13.22 7.80 16.68
N PRO A 226 -12.63 6.89 17.48
CA PRO A 226 -11.54 7.24 18.38
C PRO A 226 -10.35 7.89 17.69
N LEU A 227 -9.75 8.92 18.30
CA LEU A 227 -8.52 9.54 17.83
C LEU A 227 -7.35 9.14 18.72
N ILE A 228 -6.35 8.52 18.11
CA ILE A 228 -5.10 8.12 18.77
C ILE A 228 -4.02 9.15 18.45
N THR A 229 -3.59 9.89 19.46
CA THR A 229 -2.47 10.84 19.34
C THR A 229 -1.15 10.29 19.87
N LYS A 230 -1.23 9.36 20.83
CA LYS A 230 -0.09 8.61 21.36
C LYS A 230 -0.38 7.13 21.27
N THR A 231 0.55 6.34 20.77
CA THR A 231 0.37 4.89 20.61
C THR A 231 0.16 4.19 21.95
N ALA A 232 0.80 4.69 23.02
CA ALA A 232 0.65 4.15 24.37
C ALA A 232 -0.79 4.24 24.91
N ASP A 233 -1.62 5.16 24.41
CA ASP A 233 -3.00 5.32 24.83
C ASP A 233 -3.96 4.36 24.09
N ALA A 234 -3.48 3.70 23.02
CA ALA A 234 -4.30 2.84 22.17
C ALA A 234 -5.02 1.71 22.95
N PRO A 235 -4.36 0.95 23.86
CA PRO A 235 -5.02 -0.11 24.63
C PRO A 235 -6.16 0.38 25.54
N HIS A 236 -6.14 1.65 25.92
CA HIS A 236 -7.18 2.28 26.76
C HIS A 236 -8.35 2.86 25.96
N ILE A 237 -8.12 3.15 24.69
CA ILE A 237 -9.08 3.83 23.82
C ILE A 237 -9.77 2.85 22.87
N LEU A 238 -9.05 1.84 22.42
CA LEU A 238 -9.55 0.85 21.47
C LEU A 238 -10.08 -0.37 22.17
N THR A 239 -11.13 -0.97 21.62
CA THR A 239 -11.75 -2.21 22.14
C THR A 239 -12.02 -3.17 20.99
N GLY A 240 -12.05 -4.48 21.29
CA GLY A 240 -12.39 -5.51 20.29
C GLY A 240 -11.41 -5.57 19.14
N THR A 241 -11.92 -5.77 17.94
CA THR A 241 -11.13 -5.91 16.69
C THR A 241 -10.26 -4.71 16.32
N ALA A 242 -10.39 -3.59 17.03
CA ALA A 242 -9.54 -2.43 16.83
C ALA A 242 -8.16 -2.56 17.49
N LEU A 243 -8.01 -3.51 18.43
CA LEU A 243 -6.75 -3.82 19.12
C LEU A 243 -5.94 -4.92 18.40
N ASP A 244 -6.60 -5.81 17.68
CA ASP A 244 -6.00 -6.90 16.89
C ASP A 244 -5.36 -6.39 15.60
#